data_02e9edc3374d123b8206cf47b36f86b5
#
_entry.id   02e9edc3374d123b8206cf47b36f86b5
#
_cell.length_a   1.000
_cell.length_b   1.000
_cell.length_c   1.000
_cell.angle_alpha   90.00
_cell.angle_beta   90.00
_cell.angle_gamma   90.00
#
_symmetry.space_group_name_H-M   'P 1'
#
loop_
_entity.id
_entity.type
_entity.pdbx_description
1 polymer ?
#
loop_
_entity_poly.entity_id
_entity_poly.type
_entity_poly.pdbx_seq_one_letter_code
_entity_poly.pdbx_strand_id
1 'polypeptide(L)'
;MYEIEKTERVKELIAVTKSDSGISGPELCAAHMELGRILADGLRELDPDDTTVVAMLRGGIFFAEGIYFALRCRFETFDPKRQEFVRPGTKNVIIVDSVINTGKTIEDILDLDMYVACCVINENAVAKCKDRLYTVRVSKNSFVGAGVKKQAAGRGPDTTMRLFNQI
;
A
#
# COMPACT_ATOMS: atom_id res chain seq x y z
N MET A 1 13.90 0.67 6.71
CA MET A 1 13.06 0.78 5.48
C MET A 1 13.54 -0.20 4.43
N TYR A 2 12.65 -0.93 3.82
CA TYR A 2 12.89 -1.83 2.68
C TYR A 2 12.17 -1.28 1.44
N GLU A 3 12.88 -1.05 0.36
CA GLU A 3 12.33 -0.70 -0.95
C GLU A 3 12.68 -1.80 -1.94
N ILE A 4 11.70 -2.34 -2.68
CA ILE A 4 11.94 -3.48 -3.58
C ILE A 4 12.89 -3.12 -4.71
N GLU A 5 13.60 -4.12 -5.23
CA GLU A 5 14.45 -3.97 -6.40
C GLU A 5 13.63 -3.58 -7.64
N LYS A 6 14.16 -2.64 -8.43
CA LYS A 6 13.50 -2.13 -9.64
C LYS A 6 13.89 -2.97 -10.87
N THR A 7 13.51 -4.25 -10.87
CA THR A 7 13.61 -5.10 -12.06
C THR A 7 12.78 -4.53 -13.22
N GLU A 8 13.00 -4.99 -14.45
CA GLU A 8 12.19 -4.53 -15.60
C GLU A 8 10.69 -4.78 -15.36
N ARG A 9 10.33 -5.95 -14.84
CA ARG A 9 8.94 -6.26 -14.50
C ARG A 9 8.36 -5.30 -13.47
N VAL A 10 9.11 -4.98 -12.42
CA VAL A 10 8.68 -4.01 -11.39
C VAL A 10 8.52 -2.61 -12.00
N LYS A 11 9.39 -2.18 -12.91
CA LYS A 11 9.26 -0.89 -13.60
C LYS A 11 8.00 -0.81 -14.46
N GLU A 12 7.68 -1.88 -15.20
CA GLU A 12 6.44 -1.99 -15.98
C GLU A 12 5.21 -1.83 -15.08
N LEU A 13 5.15 -2.60 -13.99
CA LEU A 13 4.05 -2.53 -13.03
C LEU A 13 3.93 -1.15 -12.37
N ILE A 14 5.06 -0.53 -12.00
CA ILE A 14 5.07 0.83 -11.48
C ILE A 14 4.49 1.81 -12.52
N ALA A 15 4.82 1.66 -13.79
CA ALA A 15 4.29 2.51 -14.85
C ALA A 15 2.75 2.43 -14.92
N VAL A 16 2.18 1.23 -14.79
CA VAL A 16 0.72 1.02 -14.69
C VAL A 16 0.11 1.75 -13.49
N THR A 17 0.78 1.74 -12.34
CA THR A 17 0.23 2.36 -11.11
C THR A 17 0.29 3.88 -11.08
N LYS A 18 1.13 4.51 -11.92
CA LYS A 18 1.24 5.97 -11.97
C LYS A 18 -0.09 6.64 -12.30
N SER A 19 -0.34 7.79 -11.69
CA SER A 19 -1.61 8.52 -11.86
C SER A 19 -1.88 9.01 -13.29
N ASP A 20 -0.84 9.14 -14.09
CA ASP A 20 -0.87 9.57 -15.49
C ASP A 20 -0.87 8.42 -16.51
N SER A 21 -0.90 7.18 -16.06
CA SER A 21 -0.92 6.01 -16.95
C SER A 21 -2.19 5.88 -17.77
N GLY A 22 -3.29 6.48 -17.33
CA GLY A 22 -4.61 6.30 -17.93
C GLY A 22 -5.28 4.94 -17.61
N ILE A 23 -4.60 4.07 -16.86
CA ILE A 23 -5.08 2.72 -16.54
C ILE A 23 -5.93 2.75 -15.26
N SER A 24 -7.05 2.01 -15.26
CA SER A 24 -7.98 1.88 -14.14
C SER A 24 -8.61 0.49 -14.09
N GLY A 25 -9.39 0.22 -13.03
CA GLY A 25 -10.14 -1.03 -12.88
C GLY A 25 -9.27 -2.28 -12.76
N PRO A 26 -9.71 -3.42 -13.31
CA PRO A 26 -9.06 -4.72 -13.10
C PRO A 26 -7.59 -4.78 -13.46
N GLU A 27 -7.15 -4.07 -14.50
CA GLU A 27 -5.74 -4.03 -14.91
C GLU A 27 -4.87 -3.34 -13.84
N LEU A 28 -5.34 -2.21 -13.30
CA LEU A 28 -4.66 -1.53 -12.20
C LEU A 28 -4.66 -2.38 -10.93
N CYS A 29 -5.76 -3.08 -10.62
CA CYS A 29 -5.86 -4.00 -9.49
C CYS A 29 -4.85 -5.13 -9.60
N ALA A 30 -4.74 -5.76 -10.78
CA ALA A 30 -3.78 -6.83 -11.04
C ALA A 30 -2.33 -6.38 -10.84
N ALA A 31 -1.99 -5.17 -11.31
CA ALA A 31 -0.67 -4.59 -11.08
C ALA A 31 -0.38 -4.36 -9.59
N HIS A 32 -1.36 -3.89 -8.81
CA HIS A 32 -1.20 -3.74 -7.35
C HIS A 32 -1.02 -5.10 -6.66
N MET A 33 -1.80 -6.11 -7.03
CA MET A 33 -1.67 -7.46 -6.46
C MET A 33 -0.29 -8.07 -6.78
N GLU A 34 0.20 -7.93 -8.01
CA GLU A 34 1.51 -8.46 -8.39
C GLU A 34 2.64 -7.73 -7.66
N LEU A 35 2.58 -6.41 -7.55
CA LEU A 35 3.55 -5.63 -6.76
C LEU A 35 3.50 -6.02 -5.27
N GLY A 36 2.33 -6.28 -4.71
CA GLY A 36 2.17 -6.77 -3.34
C GLY A 36 2.85 -8.13 -3.13
N ARG A 37 2.70 -9.06 -4.09
CA ARG A 37 3.37 -10.37 -4.05
C ARG A 37 4.89 -10.24 -4.08
N ILE A 38 5.42 -9.36 -4.92
CA ILE A 38 6.86 -9.11 -5.02
C ILE A 38 7.39 -8.47 -3.74
N LEU A 39 6.67 -7.49 -3.19
CA LEU A 39 7.08 -6.85 -1.93
C LEU A 39 7.10 -7.82 -0.76
N ALA A 40 6.21 -8.80 -0.74
CA ALA A 40 6.13 -9.81 0.31
C ALA A 40 7.41 -10.66 0.44
N ASP A 41 8.28 -10.69 -0.56
CA ASP A 41 9.57 -11.37 -0.46
C ASP A 41 10.45 -10.79 0.65
N GLY A 42 10.33 -9.50 0.94
CA GLY A 42 11.02 -8.85 2.06
C GLY A 42 10.42 -9.19 3.44
N LEU A 43 9.27 -9.84 3.48
CA LEU A 43 8.52 -10.19 4.70
C LEU A 43 8.46 -11.72 4.96
N ARG A 44 9.14 -12.53 4.14
CA ARG A 44 9.06 -14.00 4.19
C ARG A 44 9.60 -14.63 5.49
N GLU A 45 10.36 -13.89 6.27
CA GLU A 45 10.85 -14.35 7.57
C GLU A 45 9.79 -14.31 8.68
N LEU A 46 8.66 -13.66 8.43
CA LEU A 46 7.55 -13.61 9.38
C LEU A 46 6.82 -14.95 9.38
N ASP A 47 6.50 -15.45 10.58
CA ASP A 47 5.71 -16.67 10.75
C ASP A 47 4.28 -16.44 10.24
N PRO A 48 3.82 -17.16 9.20
CA PRO A 48 2.49 -17.00 8.65
C PRO A 48 1.37 -17.23 9.66
N ASP A 49 1.54 -18.17 10.58
CA ASP A 49 0.53 -18.52 11.58
C ASP A 49 0.37 -17.44 12.65
N ASP A 50 1.38 -16.59 12.82
CA ASP A 50 1.39 -15.48 13.77
C ASP A 50 1.53 -14.10 13.10
N THR A 51 1.03 -14.00 11.87
CA THR A 51 1.03 -12.76 11.06
C THR A 51 -0.37 -12.43 10.57
N THR A 52 -0.76 -11.15 10.65
CA THR A 52 -1.98 -10.61 10.07
C THR A 52 -1.67 -9.45 9.14
N VAL A 53 -2.15 -9.53 7.91
CA VAL A 53 -2.21 -8.41 6.96
C VAL A 53 -3.50 -7.64 7.21
N VAL A 54 -3.42 -6.35 7.45
CA VAL A 54 -4.56 -5.44 7.62
C VAL A 54 -4.63 -4.49 6.43
N ALA A 55 -5.61 -4.69 5.56
CA ALA A 55 -5.84 -3.82 4.41
C ALA A 55 -6.58 -2.54 4.81
N MET A 56 -5.98 -1.39 4.55
CA MET A 56 -6.63 -0.08 4.72
C MET A 56 -7.69 0.11 3.63
N LEU A 57 -8.95 0.22 4.02
CA LEU A 57 -10.03 0.39 3.06
C LEU A 57 -10.15 1.85 2.60
N ARG A 58 -10.49 2.00 1.33
CA ARG A 58 -10.65 0.99 0.27
C ARG A 58 -9.37 0.77 -0.53
N GLY A 59 -8.51 1.78 -0.63
CA GLY A 59 -7.36 1.82 -1.57
C GLY A 59 -6.36 0.69 -1.40
N GLY A 60 -6.15 0.23 -0.16
CA GLY A 60 -5.14 -0.78 0.16
C GLY A 60 -5.49 -2.22 -0.22
N ILE A 61 -6.75 -2.53 -0.54
CA ILE A 61 -7.23 -3.92 -0.59
C ILE A 61 -6.47 -4.79 -1.59
N PHE A 62 -6.31 -4.39 -2.84
CA PHE A 62 -5.69 -5.23 -3.87
C PHE A 62 -4.18 -5.42 -3.64
N PHE A 63 -3.50 -4.41 -3.15
CA PHE A 63 -2.09 -4.53 -2.80
C PHE A 63 -1.90 -5.47 -1.59
N ALA A 64 -2.79 -5.35 -0.59
CA ALA A 64 -2.81 -6.23 0.58
C ALA A 64 -3.12 -7.68 0.23
N GLU A 65 -4.05 -7.93 -0.70
CA GLU A 65 -4.33 -9.28 -1.21
C GLU A 65 -3.09 -9.92 -1.82
N GLY A 66 -2.29 -9.17 -2.58
CA GLY A 66 -1.04 -9.67 -3.13
C GLY A 66 -0.07 -10.14 -2.05
N ILE A 67 0.10 -9.37 -0.98
CA ILE A 67 0.92 -9.73 0.18
C ILE A 67 0.35 -10.96 0.89
N TYR A 68 -0.95 -10.95 1.16
CA TYR A 68 -1.66 -12.05 1.82
C TYR A 68 -1.49 -13.39 1.09
N PHE A 69 -1.70 -13.42 -0.23
CA PHE A 69 -1.52 -14.63 -1.03
C PHE A 69 -0.07 -15.13 -1.03
N ALA A 70 0.90 -14.23 -0.98
CA ALA A 70 2.31 -14.61 -0.94
C ALA A 70 2.73 -15.16 0.43
N LEU A 71 2.28 -14.54 1.52
CA LEU A 71 2.64 -14.92 2.88
C LEU A 71 1.77 -16.07 3.44
N ARG A 72 0.56 -16.27 2.90
CA ARG A 72 -0.42 -17.27 3.39
C ARG A 72 -0.77 -17.11 4.87
N CYS A 73 -0.87 -15.89 5.34
CA CYS A 73 -1.12 -15.51 6.73
C CYS A 73 -2.60 -15.21 6.98
N ARG A 74 -2.95 -14.47 8.04
CA ARG A 74 -4.30 -13.98 8.30
C ARG A 74 -4.55 -12.68 7.55
N PHE A 75 -5.82 -12.39 7.23
CA PHE A 75 -6.21 -11.18 6.51
C PHE A 75 -7.39 -10.51 7.22
N GLU A 76 -7.24 -9.22 7.49
CA GLU A 76 -8.29 -8.36 8.03
C GLU A 76 -8.38 -7.07 7.21
N THR A 77 -9.49 -6.35 7.37
CA THR A 77 -9.71 -5.05 6.74
C THR A 77 -9.97 -4.00 7.81
N PHE A 78 -9.53 -2.77 7.57
CA PHE A 78 -9.78 -1.64 8.45
C PHE A 78 -10.25 -0.41 7.66
N ASP A 79 -11.42 0.13 8.01
CA ASP A 79 -11.93 1.39 7.46
C ASP A 79 -11.77 2.53 8.48
N PRO A 80 -10.76 3.40 8.35
CA PRO A 80 -10.49 4.48 9.30
C PRO A 80 -11.59 5.53 9.39
N LYS A 81 -12.56 5.50 8.46
CA LYS A 81 -13.71 6.43 8.47
C LYS A 81 -14.90 5.89 9.26
N ARG A 82 -14.91 4.59 9.57
CA ARG A 82 -16.07 3.90 10.14
C ARG A 82 -15.80 3.12 11.41
N GLN A 83 -14.52 2.88 11.72
CA GLN A 83 -14.11 1.99 12.81
C GLN A 83 -12.98 2.61 13.60
N GLU A 84 -12.92 2.29 14.89
CA GLU A 84 -11.69 2.41 15.68
C GLU A 84 -10.77 1.24 15.34
N PHE A 85 -9.47 1.48 15.33
CA PHE A 85 -8.50 0.43 15.07
C PHE A 85 -8.39 -0.50 16.28
N VAL A 86 -8.67 -1.77 16.06
CA VAL A 86 -8.42 -2.84 17.02
C VAL A 86 -7.25 -3.66 16.51
N ARG A 87 -6.14 -3.67 17.25
CA ARG A 87 -4.97 -4.45 16.85
C ARG A 87 -5.30 -5.93 16.82
N PRO A 88 -4.98 -6.65 15.71
CA PRO A 88 -5.04 -8.10 15.67
C PRO A 88 -4.20 -8.76 16.77
N GLY A 89 -4.64 -9.91 17.25
CA GLY A 89 -3.98 -10.65 18.33
C GLY A 89 -2.70 -11.39 17.92
N THR A 90 -2.29 -11.31 16.66
CA THR A 90 -1.04 -11.90 16.17
C THR A 90 0.17 -11.05 16.54
N LYS A 91 1.33 -11.68 16.66
CA LYS A 91 2.61 -11.01 16.95
C LYS A 91 2.97 -10.02 15.85
N ASN A 92 2.87 -10.44 14.59
CA ASN A 92 3.22 -9.61 13.45
C ASN A 92 1.94 -9.03 12.83
N VAL A 93 1.86 -7.71 12.77
CA VAL A 93 0.78 -6.98 12.11
C VAL A 93 1.36 -6.14 10.99
N ILE A 94 0.86 -6.29 9.78
CA ILE A 94 1.28 -5.55 8.60
C ILE A 94 0.13 -4.66 8.16
N ILE A 95 0.24 -3.35 8.39
CA ILE A 95 -0.72 -2.35 7.91
C ILE A 95 -0.42 -2.06 6.44
N VAL A 96 -1.40 -2.23 5.57
CA VAL A 96 -1.20 -2.13 4.13
C VAL A 96 -2.10 -1.09 3.50
N ASP A 97 -1.51 -0.14 2.77
CA ASP A 97 -2.22 0.80 1.91
C ASP A 97 -1.56 0.87 0.52
N SER A 98 -2.30 1.21 -0.51
CA SER A 98 -1.71 1.43 -1.83
C SER A 98 -0.90 2.73 -1.88
N VAL A 99 -1.40 3.79 -1.26
CA VAL A 99 -0.82 5.14 -1.32
C VAL A 99 -0.79 5.77 0.05
N ILE A 100 0.40 6.06 0.56
CA ILE A 100 0.58 6.85 1.78
C ILE A 100 1.05 8.25 1.39
N ASN A 101 0.18 9.24 1.57
CA ASN A 101 0.49 10.63 1.23
C ASN A 101 1.00 11.40 2.46
N THR A 102 0.13 11.78 3.39
CA THR A 102 0.53 12.49 4.61
C THR A 102 0.99 11.56 5.73
N GLY A 103 0.62 10.30 5.66
CA GLY A 103 0.90 9.30 6.69
C GLY A 103 0.13 9.50 8.00
N LYS A 104 -0.82 10.45 8.07
CA LYS A 104 -1.54 10.74 9.32
C LYS A 104 -2.33 9.53 9.82
N THR A 105 -3.11 8.88 8.97
CA THR A 105 -3.91 7.71 9.37
C THR A 105 -3.03 6.56 9.87
N ILE A 106 -1.86 6.37 9.26
CA ILE A 106 -0.90 5.35 9.69
C ILE A 106 -0.33 5.72 11.06
N GLU A 107 0.08 6.97 11.24
CA GLU A 107 0.64 7.48 12.50
C GLU A 107 -0.33 7.31 13.68
N ASP A 108 -1.63 7.51 13.44
CA ASP A 108 -2.68 7.41 14.47
C ASP A 108 -2.90 5.97 14.98
N ILE A 109 -2.53 4.94 14.20
CA ILE A 109 -2.79 3.52 14.53
C ILE A 109 -1.52 2.68 14.72
N LEU A 110 -0.34 3.21 14.39
CA LEU A 110 0.89 2.44 14.29
C LEU A 110 1.58 2.25 15.63
N ASP A 111 1.66 1.02 16.10
CA ASP A 111 2.53 0.62 17.21
C ASP A 111 3.98 0.40 16.78
N LEU A 112 4.89 0.33 17.76
CA LEU A 112 6.34 0.24 17.53
C LEU A 112 6.77 -1.06 16.83
N ASP A 113 6.00 -2.11 16.96
CA ASP A 113 6.30 -3.46 16.45
C ASP A 113 5.51 -3.83 15.19
N MET A 114 4.62 -2.95 14.72
CA MET A 114 3.88 -3.16 13.47
C MET A 114 4.73 -2.83 12.25
N TYR A 115 4.44 -3.51 11.15
CA TYR A 115 5.00 -3.25 9.83
C TYR A 115 4.05 -2.39 9.01
N VAL A 116 4.60 -1.59 8.12
CA VAL A 116 3.83 -0.82 7.13
C VAL A 116 4.26 -1.27 5.74
N ALA A 117 3.30 -1.59 4.88
CA ALA A 117 3.56 -1.93 3.49
C ALA A 117 2.73 -1.05 2.55
N CYS A 118 3.34 -0.52 1.48
CA CYS A 118 2.64 0.31 0.53
C CYS A 118 3.22 0.24 -0.89
N CYS A 119 2.37 0.51 -1.89
CA CYS A 119 2.83 0.63 -3.27
C CYS A 119 3.63 1.93 -3.46
N VAL A 120 3.15 3.03 -2.93
CA VAL A 120 3.88 4.31 -2.97
C VAL A 120 3.69 5.11 -1.69
N ILE A 121 4.77 5.72 -1.23
CA ILE A 121 4.76 6.63 -0.08
C ILE A 121 5.38 7.98 -0.48
N ASN A 122 4.78 9.07 0.00
CA ASN A 122 5.41 10.39 -0.09
C ASN A 122 6.66 10.45 0.81
N GLU A 123 7.75 11.06 0.33
CA GLU A 123 9.00 11.14 1.07
C GLU A 123 8.84 11.75 2.48
N ASN A 124 7.95 12.73 2.63
CA ASN A 124 7.69 13.39 3.92
C ASN A 124 6.94 12.51 4.93
N ALA A 125 6.32 11.42 4.46
CA ALA A 125 5.61 10.46 5.32
C ALA A 125 6.48 9.28 5.77
N VAL A 126 7.65 9.09 5.17
CA VAL A 126 8.54 7.94 5.46
C VAL A 126 8.90 7.86 6.96
N ALA A 127 9.25 9.00 7.57
CA ALA A 127 9.62 9.05 8.99
C ALA A 127 8.50 8.61 9.95
N LYS A 128 7.24 8.72 9.53
CA LYS A 128 6.07 8.31 10.33
C LYS A 128 5.87 6.81 10.39
N CYS A 129 6.41 6.08 9.42
CA CYS A 129 6.34 4.61 9.35
C CYS A 129 7.47 3.92 10.11
N LYS A 130 8.34 4.70 10.78
CA LYS A 130 9.48 4.18 11.55
C LYS A 130 10.38 3.27 10.70
N ASP A 131 11.11 2.34 11.33
CA ASP A 131 12.06 1.48 10.63
C ASP A 131 11.43 0.27 9.92
N ARG A 132 10.13 0.04 10.09
CA ARG A 132 9.41 -1.13 9.58
C ARG A 132 8.58 -0.84 8.33
N LEU A 133 9.04 0.08 7.49
CA LEU A 133 8.42 0.41 6.22
C LEU A 133 8.93 -0.50 5.10
N TYR A 134 7.99 -1.10 4.37
CA TYR A 134 8.17 -1.86 3.14
C TYR A 134 7.44 -1.16 2.02
N THR A 135 8.13 -0.74 0.97
CA THR A 135 7.51 0.03 -0.11
C THR A 135 7.99 -0.39 -1.49
N VAL A 136 7.14 -0.24 -2.48
CA VAL A 136 7.53 -0.39 -3.87
C VAL A 136 8.32 0.83 -4.32
N ARG A 137 7.89 2.04 -3.95
CA ARG A 137 8.63 3.27 -4.27
C ARG A 137 8.34 4.43 -3.32
N VAL A 138 9.33 5.30 -3.18
CA VAL A 138 9.17 6.61 -2.53
C VAL A 138 8.93 7.67 -3.62
N SER A 139 8.01 8.60 -3.39
CA SER A 139 7.67 9.69 -4.31
C SER A 139 7.93 11.05 -3.69
N LYS A 140 8.56 11.94 -4.46
CA LYS A 140 8.70 13.36 -4.11
C LYS A 140 7.45 14.18 -4.44
N ASN A 141 6.47 13.58 -5.12
CA ASN A 141 5.23 14.24 -5.47
C ASN A 141 4.32 14.37 -4.24
N SER A 142 4.12 15.59 -3.76
CA SER A 142 3.28 15.91 -2.59
C SER A 142 1.77 15.67 -2.82
N PHE A 143 1.37 15.30 -4.03
CA PHE A 143 -0.03 15.03 -4.38
C PHE A 143 -0.26 13.56 -4.78
N VAL A 144 0.57 12.65 -4.29
CA VAL A 144 0.38 11.22 -4.54
C VAL A 144 -1.02 10.80 -4.09
N GLY A 145 -1.78 10.18 -5.01
CA GLY A 145 -3.14 9.72 -4.72
C GLY A 145 -4.17 10.80 -4.42
N ALA A 146 -3.92 12.06 -4.76
CA ALA A 146 -4.88 13.12 -4.53
C ALA A 146 -6.17 12.94 -5.35
N GLY A 147 -7.32 13.22 -4.72
CA GLY A 147 -8.66 13.05 -5.27
C GLY A 147 -9.02 14.07 -6.34
N VAL A 148 -8.30 14.11 -7.46
CA VAL A 148 -8.60 14.93 -8.63
C VAL A 148 -8.81 14.07 -9.86
N LYS A 149 -9.79 14.44 -10.69
CA LYS A 149 -10.17 13.66 -11.89
C LYS A 149 -9.14 13.73 -13.02
N LYS A 150 -8.36 14.81 -13.08
CA LYS A 150 -7.35 15.03 -14.13
C LYS A 150 -6.03 15.40 -13.49
N GLN A 151 -4.95 14.92 -14.07
CA GLN A 151 -3.63 15.32 -13.65
C GLN A 151 -3.36 16.78 -14.06
N ALA A 152 -3.00 17.60 -13.08
CA ALA A 152 -2.52 18.96 -13.28
C ALA A 152 -1.50 19.28 -12.19
N ALA A 153 -0.34 19.81 -12.56
CA ALA A 153 0.72 20.19 -11.62
C ALA A 153 1.09 19.09 -10.61
N GLY A 154 1.25 17.85 -11.06
CA GLY A 154 1.61 16.71 -10.24
C GLY A 154 0.46 16.03 -9.48
N ARG A 155 -0.76 16.57 -9.57
CA ARG A 155 -1.96 15.93 -9.03
C ARG A 155 -2.54 14.97 -10.06
N GLY A 156 -2.69 13.72 -9.70
CA GLY A 156 -3.35 12.71 -10.52
C GLY A 156 -4.77 12.41 -10.06
N PRO A 157 -5.51 11.62 -10.84
CA PRO A 157 -6.79 11.07 -10.40
C PRO A 157 -6.58 10.21 -9.14
N ASP A 158 -7.60 10.17 -8.29
CA ASP A 158 -7.59 9.40 -7.05
C ASP A 158 -7.36 7.91 -7.32
N THR A 159 -6.35 7.33 -6.67
CA THR A 159 -5.98 5.93 -6.88
C THR A 159 -7.12 4.99 -6.52
N THR A 160 -7.85 5.26 -5.43
CA THR A 160 -8.98 4.43 -5.02
C THR A 160 -10.08 4.45 -6.08
N MET A 161 -10.43 5.62 -6.61
CA MET A 161 -11.44 5.72 -7.67
C MET A 161 -11.01 4.98 -8.94
N ARG A 162 -9.73 5.04 -9.30
CA ARG A 162 -9.16 4.27 -10.42
C ARG A 162 -9.25 2.76 -10.18
N LEU A 163 -8.84 2.28 -9.00
CA LEU A 163 -8.91 0.85 -8.64
C LEU A 163 -10.33 0.29 -8.75
N PHE A 164 -11.33 1.06 -8.35
CA PHE A 164 -12.72 0.64 -8.39
C PHE A 164 -13.47 1.08 -9.66
N ASN A 165 -12.75 1.52 -10.69
CA ASN A 165 -13.30 1.92 -11.99
C ASN A 165 -14.42 2.97 -11.88
N GLN A 166 -14.21 3.97 -11.03
CA GLN A 166 -15.19 5.02 -10.68
C GLN A 166 -14.84 6.39 -11.27
N ILE A 167 -13.96 6.43 -12.26
CA ILE A 167 -13.56 7.62 -13.03
C ILE A 167 -13.75 7.41 -14.53
#